data_92a9c8066f725740d988fae648d3b7f3
#
_entry.id   92a9c8066f725740d988fae648d3b7f3
#
_cell.length_a   1.000
_cell.length_b   1.000
_cell.length_c   1.000
_cell.angle_alpha   90.00
_cell.angle_beta   90.00
_cell.angle_gamma   90.00
#
_symmetry.space_group_name_H-M   'P 1'
#
loop_
_entity.id
_entity.type
_entity.pdbx_description
1 polymer ?
#
loop_
_entity_poly.entity_id
_entity_poly.type
_entity_poly.pdbx_seq_one_letter_code
_entity_poly.pdbx_strand_id
1 'polypeptide(L)'
;MTQTTLRALLLSVVLAAPAFAQGLPHARPADVGLIAAPLERIAGWLQATVDSGKLPGAVAVVARHGKVAYVASIGAMNPGAVFRIYSLTKPIASAAVMQLYERGKLRLDDPVSKYIPSFAQVKVFAGGSADQPLLRDPDRPITIADLLTHTSGLTYGFIGNTPVDTIYRRANLFGPTWTIAQLSDSLAHLPLAFSPGTRWNYSFGIDVLGRVVEVVSGTTFDRYLDSAIFQPLGMQMTAFHATPAMEGHILPMYSRGTDGKLHEATPLLSPEFTAEGKVFSGGAGLLSTPDDYLRFAQMLLNRGQVNGRRILKAETVDLMMQNHLPPGLTPIHVTPDWPPGPSGFGYGGAVRVEGDSAVPGTAGTFRWAGAAATFYWIDPKTDLIAMFWTQYMPITDMWSQDAKFQRLVYAAIARP
;
A
#
# COMPACT_ATOMS: atom_id res chain seq x y z
N MET A 1 -49.98 58.71 -14.67
CA MET A 1 -49.49 57.39 -15.17
C MET A 1 -48.02 57.30 -14.85
N THR A 2 -47.69 56.66 -13.71
CA THR A 2 -46.31 56.49 -13.17
C THR A 2 -45.87 55.09 -13.48
N GLN A 3 -44.85 54.93 -14.32
CA GLN A 3 -44.18 53.61 -14.59
C GLN A 3 -43.20 53.29 -13.50
N THR A 4 -43.44 52.23 -12.79
CA THR A 4 -42.53 51.65 -11.78
C THR A 4 -41.66 50.62 -12.46
N THR A 5 -40.38 50.90 -12.66
CA THR A 5 -39.39 49.96 -13.22
C THR A 5 -38.89 49.02 -12.12
N LEU A 6 -39.24 47.74 -12.24
CA LEU A 6 -38.73 46.66 -11.40
C LEU A 6 -37.30 46.29 -11.87
N ARG A 7 -36.27 46.59 -11.08
CA ARG A 7 -34.90 46.09 -11.30
C ARG A 7 -34.78 44.69 -10.69
N ALA A 8 -34.68 43.67 -11.54
CA ALA A 8 -34.34 42.33 -11.11
C ALA A 8 -32.85 42.24 -10.74
N LEU A 9 -32.56 41.96 -9.49
CA LEU A 9 -31.21 41.64 -9.01
C LEU A 9 -30.91 40.20 -9.37
N LEU A 10 -30.06 39.93 -10.37
CA LEU A 10 -29.50 38.62 -10.67
C LEU A 10 -28.41 38.31 -9.61
N LEU A 11 -28.75 37.47 -8.67
CA LEU A 11 -27.78 36.88 -7.71
C LEU A 11 -26.99 35.80 -8.46
N SER A 12 -25.76 36.12 -8.87
CA SER A 12 -24.80 35.13 -9.40
C SER A 12 -24.32 34.26 -8.26
N VAL A 13 -24.87 33.06 -8.12
CA VAL A 13 -24.33 32.03 -7.25
C VAL A 13 -23.08 31.49 -7.93
N VAL A 14 -21.91 31.98 -7.53
CA VAL A 14 -20.63 31.35 -7.86
C VAL A 14 -20.59 30.04 -7.09
N LEU A 15 -20.93 28.93 -7.74
CA LEU A 15 -20.64 27.59 -7.25
C LEU A 15 -19.12 27.45 -7.22
N ALA A 16 -18.51 27.71 -6.07
CA ALA A 16 -17.14 27.33 -5.82
C ALA A 16 -17.04 25.81 -6.05
N ALA A 17 -16.40 25.39 -7.13
CA ALA A 17 -16.04 23.99 -7.32
C ALA A 17 -15.31 23.53 -6.06
N PRO A 18 -15.62 22.35 -5.53
CA PRO A 18 -14.98 21.87 -4.30
C PRO A 18 -13.47 21.84 -4.53
N ALA A 19 -12.72 22.47 -3.64
CA ALA A 19 -11.24 22.55 -3.65
C ALA A 19 -10.51 21.18 -3.59
N PHE A 20 -11.25 20.09 -3.75
CA PHE A 20 -10.82 18.71 -3.57
C PHE A 20 -10.21 18.06 -4.81
N ALA A 21 -10.37 18.66 -6.00
CA ALA A 21 -9.86 18.12 -7.26
C ALA A 21 -8.38 18.49 -7.54
N GLN A 22 -7.78 19.37 -6.72
CA GLN A 22 -6.40 19.79 -6.95
C GLN A 22 -5.43 18.88 -6.20
N GLY A 23 -4.43 18.33 -6.92
CA GLY A 23 -3.28 17.64 -6.35
C GLY A 23 -2.52 18.54 -5.36
N LEU A 24 -1.45 18.01 -4.77
CA LEU A 24 -0.54 18.83 -3.95
C LEU A 24 0.04 19.97 -4.80
N PRO A 25 0.19 21.19 -4.25
CA PRO A 25 0.77 22.31 -4.98
C PRO A 25 2.21 21.99 -5.39
N HIS A 26 2.66 22.51 -6.53
CA HIS A 26 4.03 22.40 -6.99
C HIS A 26 4.92 23.52 -6.42
N ALA A 27 6.21 23.21 -6.23
CA ALA A 27 7.24 24.17 -5.85
C ALA A 27 8.56 23.86 -6.56
N ARG A 28 9.43 24.86 -6.68
CA ARG A 28 10.82 24.60 -7.11
C ARG A 28 11.54 23.82 -5.99
N PRO A 29 12.47 22.90 -6.30
CA PRO A 29 13.23 22.18 -5.28
C PRO A 29 13.83 23.10 -4.20
N ALA A 30 14.42 24.21 -4.60
CA ALA A 30 15.01 25.17 -3.66
C ALA A 30 14.02 25.79 -2.68
N ASP A 31 12.76 25.98 -3.07
CA ASP A 31 11.71 26.58 -2.22
C ASP A 31 11.27 25.65 -1.07
N VAL A 32 11.66 24.38 -1.15
CA VAL A 32 11.39 23.36 -0.14
C VAL A 32 12.68 22.75 0.43
N GLY A 33 13.82 23.44 0.26
CA GLY A 33 15.12 23.02 0.80
C GLY A 33 15.68 21.75 0.13
N LEU A 34 15.42 21.58 -1.16
CA LEU A 34 16.01 20.53 -1.99
C LEU A 34 16.97 21.12 -3.03
N ILE A 35 18.05 20.39 -3.31
CA ILE A 35 19.03 20.70 -4.34
C ILE A 35 18.56 20.07 -5.65
N ALA A 36 18.48 20.84 -6.74
CA ALA A 36 17.95 20.36 -8.02
C ALA A 36 18.84 19.29 -8.66
N ALA A 37 20.17 19.46 -8.64
CA ALA A 37 21.10 18.60 -9.35
C ALA A 37 21.04 17.09 -9.01
N PRO A 38 20.87 16.63 -7.76
CA PRO A 38 20.60 15.22 -7.48
C PRO A 38 19.27 14.72 -8.02
N LEU A 39 18.21 15.57 -8.03
CA LEU A 39 16.88 15.22 -8.56
C LEU A 39 16.94 15.09 -10.09
N GLU A 40 17.59 16.02 -10.79
CA GLU A 40 17.76 15.97 -12.24
C GLU A 40 18.44 14.68 -12.70
N ARG A 41 19.38 14.15 -11.91
CA ARG A 41 20.03 12.86 -12.19
C ARG A 41 19.03 11.68 -12.16
N ILE A 42 17.90 11.82 -11.49
CA ILE A 42 16.85 10.78 -11.47
C ILE A 42 16.29 10.59 -12.88
N ALA A 43 15.90 11.67 -13.58
CA ALA A 43 15.35 11.56 -14.93
C ALA A 43 16.35 10.94 -15.90
N GLY A 44 17.61 11.41 -15.89
CA GLY A 44 18.65 10.85 -16.76
C GLY A 44 18.94 9.38 -16.49
N TRP A 45 18.95 8.97 -15.22
CA TRP A 45 19.10 7.56 -14.86
C TRP A 45 17.91 6.71 -15.30
N LEU A 46 16.68 7.16 -15.07
CA LEU A 46 15.47 6.45 -15.48
C LEU A 46 15.41 6.31 -17.00
N GLN A 47 15.69 7.39 -17.74
CA GLN A 47 15.73 7.37 -19.20
C GLN A 47 16.73 6.33 -19.71
N ALA A 48 17.98 6.37 -19.23
CA ALA A 48 18.99 5.38 -19.60
C ALA A 48 18.60 3.93 -19.26
N THR A 49 17.83 3.74 -18.17
CA THR A 49 17.33 2.42 -17.78
C THR A 49 16.24 1.94 -18.74
N VAL A 50 15.36 2.82 -19.19
CA VAL A 50 14.33 2.51 -20.20
C VAL A 50 14.96 2.29 -21.57
N ASP A 51 15.87 3.15 -21.99
CA ASP A 51 16.58 3.03 -23.30
C ASP A 51 17.39 1.72 -23.42
N SER A 52 17.89 1.22 -22.29
CA SER A 52 18.57 -0.09 -22.23
C SER A 52 17.62 -1.29 -22.22
N GLY A 53 16.31 -1.07 -22.32
CA GLY A 53 15.29 -2.13 -22.27
C GLY A 53 15.16 -2.82 -20.92
N LYS A 54 15.59 -2.17 -19.82
CA LYS A 54 15.49 -2.74 -18.47
C LYS A 54 14.17 -2.43 -17.79
N LEU A 55 13.52 -1.33 -18.16
CA LEU A 55 12.21 -0.90 -17.67
C LEU A 55 11.31 -0.51 -18.84
N PRO A 56 9.99 -0.73 -18.75
CA PRO A 56 9.03 -0.30 -19.77
C PRO A 56 8.77 1.22 -19.71
N GLY A 57 9.06 1.83 -18.60
CA GLY A 57 8.86 3.21 -18.25
C GLY A 57 8.90 3.37 -16.73
N ALA A 58 8.86 4.60 -16.25
CA ALA A 58 8.83 4.90 -14.82
C ALA A 58 8.25 6.28 -14.53
N VAL A 59 7.68 6.43 -13.36
CA VAL A 59 7.37 7.73 -12.77
C VAL A 59 8.04 7.84 -11.40
N ALA A 60 8.70 8.97 -11.16
CA ALA A 60 9.26 9.33 -9.86
C ALA A 60 8.66 10.64 -9.38
N VAL A 61 8.23 10.68 -8.13
CA VAL A 61 7.67 11.88 -7.48
C VAL A 61 8.40 12.13 -6.18
N VAL A 62 8.80 13.38 -5.94
CA VAL A 62 9.34 13.82 -4.65
C VAL A 62 8.54 15.02 -4.18
N ALA A 63 7.94 14.90 -3.00
CA ALA A 63 7.23 15.98 -2.32
C ALA A 63 7.90 16.28 -0.97
N ARG A 64 7.95 17.56 -0.63
CA ARG A 64 8.47 18.02 0.66
C ARG A 64 7.71 19.24 1.14
N HIS A 65 7.48 19.34 2.44
CA HIS A 65 6.71 20.45 3.05
C HIS A 65 5.32 20.63 2.39
N GLY A 66 4.65 19.51 2.08
CA GLY A 66 3.32 19.51 1.46
C GLY A 66 3.28 19.96 -0.01
N LYS A 67 4.42 20.02 -0.70
CA LYS A 67 4.52 20.48 -2.09
C LYS A 67 5.30 19.48 -2.94
N VAL A 68 4.82 19.25 -4.17
CA VAL A 68 5.54 18.45 -5.18
C VAL A 68 6.71 19.27 -5.69
N ALA A 69 7.93 18.83 -5.38
CA ALA A 69 9.16 19.51 -5.77
C ALA A 69 9.81 18.92 -7.04
N TYR A 70 9.47 17.68 -7.37
CA TYR A 70 10.06 17.00 -8.51
C TYR A 70 9.13 15.90 -9.05
N VAL A 71 9.06 15.80 -10.37
CA VAL A 71 8.40 14.72 -11.11
C VAL A 71 9.27 14.34 -12.29
N ALA A 72 9.52 13.04 -12.47
CA ALA A 72 10.03 12.48 -13.71
C ALA A 72 9.01 11.49 -14.27
N SER A 73 8.73 11.61 -15.56
CA SER A 73 7.81 10.74 -16.31
C SER A 73 8.53 10.22 -17.54
N ILE A 74 8.76 8.89 -17.60
CA ILE A 74 9.53 8.25 -18.67
C ILE A 74 8.64 7.19 -19.34
N GLY A 75 8.58 7.19 -20.66
CA GLY A 75 7.67 6.34 -21.42
C GLY A 75 6.21 6.76 -21.23
N ALA A 76 5.29 5.79 -21.22
CA ALA A 76 3.86 6.03 -21.00
C ALA A 76 3.50 6.28 -19.53
N MET A 77 4.45 6.20 -18.60
CA MET A 77 4.21 6.28 -17.17
C MET A 77 4.31 7.73 -16.67
N ASN A 78 3.22 8.22 -16.10
CA ASN A 78 3.09 9.59 -15.59
C ASN A 78 2.22 9.60 -14.32
N PRO A 79 2.14 10.71 -13.56
CA PRO A 79 1.38 10.79 -12.32
C PRO A 79 -0.12 10.50 -12.44
N GLY A 80 -0.72 10.68 -13.62
CA GLY A 80 -2.13 10.39 -13.90
C GLY A 80 -2.38 8.99 -14.46
N ALA A 81 -1.34 8.23 -14.81
CA ALA A 81 -1.51 6.85 -15.28
C ALA A 81 -1.97 5.93 -14.15
N VAL A 82 -2.79 4.93 -14.49
CA VAL A 82 -3.34 3.97 -13.51
C VAL A 82 -2.44 2.74 -13.42
N PHE A 83 -1.95 2.50 -12.23
CA PHE A 83 -1.08 1.39 -11.88
C PHE A 83 -1.82 0.33 -11.09
N ARG A 84 -1.47 -0.93 -11.28
CA ARG A 84 -1.77 -1.99 -10.31
C ARG A 84 -0.82 -1.82 -9.15
N ILE A 85 -1.34 -1.36 -8.02
CA ILE A 85 -0.48 -1.02 -6.86
C ILE A 85 -0.21 -2.19 -5.93
N TYR A 86 -0.89 -3.32 -6.13
CA TYR A 86 -0.72 -4.53 -5.31
C TYR A 86 -0.60 -4.21 -3.82
N SER A 87 0.49 -4.59 -3.19
CA SER A 87 0.67 -4.48 -1.74
C SER A 87 0.72 -3.04 -1.21
N LEU A 88 0.77 -2.01 -2.05
CA LEU A 88 0.48 -0.64 -1.62
C LEU A 88 -0.99 -0.44 -1.21
N THR A 89 -1.86 -1.41 -1.45
CA THR A 89 -3.20 -1.49 -0.86
C THR A 89 -3.17 -1.59 0.66
N LYS A 90 -2.15 -2.26 1.24
CA LYS A 90 -2.07 -2.56 2.68
C LYS A 90 -2.08 -1.34 3.60
N PRO A 91 -1.31 -0.27 3.36
CA PRO A 91 -1.39 0.94 4.18
C PRO A 91 -2.80 1.55 4.18
N ILE A 92 -3.48 1.55 3.02
CA ILE A 92 -4.85 2.07 2.87
C ILE A 92 -5.84 1.20 3.65
N ALA A 93 -5.77 -0.13 3.48
CA ALA A 93 -6.60 -1.08 4.20
C ALA A 93 -6.39 -0.99 5.72
N SER A 94 -5.14 -0.85 6.16
CA SER A 94 -4.81 -0.65 7.57
C SER A 94 -5.37 0.66 8.13
N ALA A 95 -5.33 1.75 7.34
CA ALA A 95 -5.97 3.02 7.74
C ALA A 95 -7.48 2.86 7.97
N ALA A 96 -8.18 2.05 7.15
CA ALA A 96 -9.60 1.75 7.36
C ALA A 96 -9.85 0.99 8.68
N VAL A 97 -9.02 0.00 9.01
CA VAL A 97 -9.08 -0.70 10.29
C VAL A 97 -8.86 0.29 11.45
N MET A 98 -7.87 1.16 11.31
CA MET A 98 -7.54 2.14 12.34
C MET A 98 -8.61 3.23 12.50
N GLN A 99 -9.38 3.57 11.46
CA GLN A 99 -10.59 4.39 11.60
C GLN A 99 -11.66 3.71 12.46
N LEU A 100 -11.86 2.41 12.31
CA LEU A 100 -12.80 1.65 13.14
C LEU A 100 -12.30 1.50 14.58
N TYR A 101 -10.98 1.33 14.75
CA TYR A 101 -10.33 1.33 16.06
C TYR A 101 -10.54 2.65 16.80
N GLU A 102 -10.22 3.80 16.19
CA GLU A 102 -10.35 5.10 16.87
C GLU A 102 -11.81 5.50 17.16
N ARG A 103 -12.79 4.88 16.44
CA ARG A 103 -14.22 5.03 16.72
C ARG A 103 -14.72 4.03 17.78
N GLY A 104 -13.83 3.23 18.37
CA GLY A 104 -14.18 2.22 19.39
C GLY A 104 -15.02 1.06 18.87
N LYS A 105 -15.03 0.82 17.55
CA LYS A 105 -15.80 -0.27 16.91
C LYS A 105 -15.10 -1.61 16.99
N LEU A 106 -13.78 -1.61 17.14
CA LEU A 106 -12.95 -2.78 17.37
C LEU A 106 -11.77 -2.40 18.29
N ARG A 107 -11.13 -3.42 18.87
CA ARG A 107 -9.89 -3.27 19.64
C ARG A 107 -8.77 -4.02 18.92
N LEU A 108 -7.54 -3.58 19.09
CA LEU A 108 -6.36 -4.23 18.49
C LEU A 108 -6.08 -5.59 19.11
N ASP A 109 -6.42 -5.80 20.36
CA ASP A 109 -6.32 -7.06 21.10
C ASP A 109 -7.55 -7.97 20.97
N ASP A 110 -8.59 -7.55 20.25
CA ASP A 110 -9.72 -8.43 19.95
C ASP A 110 -9.26 -9.66 19.18
N PRO A 111 -9.74 -10.88 19.53
CA PRO A 111 -9.50 -12.06 18.71
C PRO A 111 -10.25 -11.93 17.37
N VAL A 112 -9.62 -12.34 16.27
CA VAL A 112 -10.21 -12.31 14.93
C VAL A 112 -11.52 -13.10 14.89
N SER A 113 -11.61 -14.18 15.66
CA SER A 113 -12.82 -15.03 15.78
C SER A 113 -14.05 -14.29 16.31
N LYS A 114 -13.90 -13.14 16.96
CA LYS A 114 -15.01 -12.26 17.35
C LYS A 114 -15.77 -11.73 16.14
N TYR A 115 -15.08 -11.52 15.01
CA TYR A 115 -15.60 -10.96 13.77
C TYR A 115 -15.82 -12.03 12.69
N ILE A 116 -14.93 -13.02 12.65
CA ILE A 116 -14.95 -14.13 11.68
C ILE A 116 -14.87 -15.44 12.49
N PRO A 117 -16.01 -16.04 12.84
CA PRO A 117 -16.08 -17.18 13.77
C PRO A 117 -15.23 -18.39 13.37
N SER A 118 -15.01 -18.63 12.07
CA SER A 118 -14.17 -19.73 11.57
C SER A 118 -12.73 -19.67 12.12
N PHE A 119 -12.20 -18.48 12.45
CA PHE A 119 -10.88 -18.32 13.06
C PHE A 119 -10.77 -18.83 14.51
N ALA A 120 -11.87 -19.26 15.14
CA ALA A 120 -11.82 -19.89 16.47
C ALA A 120 -11.20 -21.30 16.44
N GLN A 121 -11.13 -21.95 15.27
CA GLN A 121 -10.70 -23.33 15.10
C GLN A 121 -9.37 -23.47 14.34
N VAL A 122 -8.65 -22.39 14.12
CA VAL A 122 -7.34 -22.43 13.43
C VAL A 122 -6.38 -23.36 14.16
N LYS A 123 -5.53 -24.04 13.39
CA LYS A 123 -4.48 -24.93 13.92
C LYS A 123 -3.11 -24.46 13.49
N VAL A 124 -2.09 -24.80 14.24
CA VAL A 124 -0.68 -24.52 13.93
C VAL A 124 -0.04 -25.80 13.39
N PHE A 125 0.74 -25.67 12.33
CA PHE A 125 1.56 -26.75 11.81
C PHE A 125 2.65 -27.10 12.83
N ALA A 126 2.66 -28.36 13.27
CA ALA A 126 3.58 -28.88 14.28
C ALA A 126 4.63 -29.84 13.70
N GLY A 127 4.53 -30.17 12.40
CA GLY A 127 5.44 -31.08 11.71
C GLY A 127 4.72 -31.92 10.65
N GLY A 128 5.42 -32.88 10.07
CA GLY A 128 4.91 -33.72 9.00
C GLY A 128 5.14 -33.12 7.61
N SER A 129 4.41 -33.61 6.62
CA SER A 129 4.45 -33.14 5.23
C SER A 129 3.20 -32.32 4.86
N ALA A 130 3.19 -31.75 3.64
CA ALA A 130 2.01 -31.06 3.14
C ALA A 130 0.81 -32.02 2.93
N ASP A 131 1.06 -33.31 2.69
CA ASP A 131 0.02 -34.33 2.51
C ASP A 131 -0.47 -34.92 3.83
N GLN A 132 0.39 -34.91 4.86
CA GLN A 132 0.12 -35.44 6.20
C GLN A 132 0.62 -34.46 7.27
N PRO A 133 -0.01 -33.28 7.40
CA PRO A 133 0.41 -32.30 8.38
C PRO A 133 0.04 -32.75 9.80
N LEU A 134 0.98 -32.64 10.72
CA LEU A 134 0.70 -32.72 12.14
C LEU A 134 0.29 -31.32 12.62
N LEU A 135 -0.85 -31.25 13.30
CA LEU A 135 -1.45 -29.99 13.73
C LEU A 135 -1.57 -29.95 15.25
N ARG A 136 -1.43 -28.76 15.81
CA ARG A 136 -1.70 -28.48 17.23
C ARG A 136 -2.54 -27.21 17.38
N ASP A 137 -3.06 -26.99 18.57
CA ASP A 137 -3.70 -25.71 18.90
C ASP A 137 -2.67 -24.58 18.96
N PRO A 138 -3.02 -23.33 18.59
CA PRO A 138 -2.19 -22.17 18.82
C PRO A 138 -2.09 -21.85 20.32
N ASP A 139 -1.00 -21.24 20.74
CA ASP A 139 -0.78 -20.88 22.16
C ASP A 139 -1.75 -19.77 22.62
N ARG A 140 -2.27 -18.99 21.69
CA ARG A 140 -3.32 -17.97 21.88
C ARG A 140 -4.07 -17.70 20.56
N PRO A 141 -5.27 -17.09 20.62
CA PRO A 141 -5.97 -16.65 19.41
C PRO A 141 -5.17 -15.61 18.60
N ILE A 142 -5.44 -15.55 17.30
CA ILE A 142 -4.97 -14.45 16.44
C ILE A 142 -5.74 -13.18 16.80
N THR A 143 -5.03 -12.07 16.97
CA THR A 143 -5.61 -10.74 17.23
C THR A 143 -5.62 -9.86 15.98
N ILE A 144 -6.38 -8.76 16.02
CA ILE A 144 -6.36 -7.72 14.98
C ILE A 144 -4.94 -7.16 14.80
N ALA A 145 -4.21 -6.92 15.89
CA ALA A 145 -2.81 -6.47 15.83
C ALA A 145 -1.90 -7.48 15.13
N ASP A 146 -2.09 -8.79 15.34
CA ASP A 146 -1.29 -9.82 14.66
C ASP A 146 -1.50 -9.80 13.14
N LEU A 147 -2.73 -9.53 12.69
CA LEU A 147 -3.00 -9.38 11.25
C LEU A 147 -2.35 -8.13 10.68
N LEU A 148 -2.44 -6.99 11.38
CA LEU A 148 -1.85 -5.71 10.98
C LEU A 148 -0.32 -5.77 10.90
N THR A 149 0.32 -6.58 11.74
CA THR A 149 1.78 -6.68 11.86
C THR A 149 2.38 -7.91 11.17
N HIS A 150 1.56 -8.75 10.52
CA HIS A 150 2.01 -10.02 9.91
C HIS A 150 2.66 -11.00 10.91
N THR A 151 2.17 -11.00 12.15
CA THR A 151 2.59 -11.97 13.20
C THR A 151 1.55 -13.04 13.48
N SER A 152 0.51 -13.15 12.66
CA SER A 152 -0.63 -14.06 12.84
C SER A 152 -0.31 -15.55 12.65
N GLY A 153 0.78 -15.87 11.96
CA GLY A 153 1.08 -17.24 11.53
C GLY A 153 0.51 -17.62 10.16
N LEU A 154 -0.31 -16.78 9.53
CA LEU A 154 -0.71 -16.93 8.14
C LEU A 154 0.49 -16.79 7.21
N THR A 155 0.41 -17.33 5.99
CA THR A 155 1.39 -17.14 4.91
C THR A 155 0.69 -16.75 3.61
N TYR A 156 1.45 -16.37 2.57
CA TYR A 156 0.95 -16.27 1.20
C TYR A 156 1.12 -17.56 0.41
N GLY A 157 1.98 -18.48 0.87
CA GLY A 157 2.27 -19.72 0.21
C GLY A 157 3.25 -19.61 -0.98
N PHE A 158 3.34 -18.46 -1.65
CA PHE A 158 4.21 -18.27 -2.81
C PHE A 158 5.55 -17.58 -2.50
N ILE A 159 5.75 -17.09 -1.28
CA ILE A 159 7.00 -16.45 -0.86
C ILE A 159 7.99 -17.48 -0.32
N GLY A 160 7.51 -18.46 0.44
CA GLY A 160 8.30 -19.53 1.02
C GLY A 160 8.14 -20.87 0.31
N ASN A 161 8.86 -21.88 0.80
CA ASN A 161 8.78 -23.25 0.28
C ASN A 161 8.68 -24.30 1.40
N THR A 162 7.96 -23.97 2.47
CA THR A 162 7.65 -24.90 3.57
C THR A 162 6.47 -25.81 3.20
N PRO A 163 6.23 -26.90 3.98
CA PRO A 163 5.00 -27.69 3.83
C PRO A 163 3.72 -26.83 3.93
N VAL A 164 3.70 -25.84 4.83
CA VAL A 164 2.54 -24.91 4.96
C VAL A 164 2.36 -24.09 3.70
N ASP A 165 3.44 -23.53 3.12
CA ASP A 165 3.36 -22.79 1.86
C ASP A 165 2.80 -23.67 0.73
N THR A 166 3.17 -24.95 0.71
CA THR A 166 2.63 -25.91 -0.27
C THR A 166 1.13 -26.15 -0.07
N ILE A 167 0.65 -26.25 1.18
CA ILE A 167 -0.78 -26.35 1.48
C ILE A 167 -1.53 -25.12 0.98
N TYR A 168 -1.02 -23.91 1.24
CA TYR A 168 -1.64 -22.66 0.77
C TYR A 168 -1.68 -22.55 -0.74
N ARG A 169 -0.61 -22.94 -1.47
CA ARG A 169 -0.60 -22.97 -2.94
C ARG A 169 -1.67 -23.90 -3.51
N ARG A 170 -1.89 -25.07 -2.88
CA ARG A 170 -2.90 -26.05 -3.29
C ARG A 170 -4.34 -25.62 -3.01
N ALA A 171 -4.54 -24.72 -2.06
CA ALA A 171 -5.86 -24.27 -1.65
C ALA A 171 -6.58 -23.39 -2.69
N ASN A 172 -5.88 -22.94 -3.75
CA ASN A 172 -6.44 -22.13 -4.85
C ASN A 172 -7.32 -20.97 -4.35
N LEU A 173 -6.73 -20.11 -3.53
CA LEU A 173 -7.42 -19.07 -2.75
C LEU A 173 -7.98 -17.89 -3.59
N PHE A 174 -7.71 -17.84 -4.88
CA PHE A 174 -8.15 -16.79 -5.78
C PHE A 174 -8.99 -17.37 -6.93
N GLY A 175 -10.24 -17.69 -6.65
CA GLY A 175 -11.20 -18.03 -7.70
C GLY A 175 -11.87 -16.77 -8.26
N PRO A 176 -12.25 -16.74 -9.55
CA PRO A 176 -12.80 -15.55 -10.22
C PRO A 176 -14.16 -15.08 -9.67
N THR A 177 -14.83 -15.88 -8.88
CA THR A 177 -16.13 -15.56 -8.29
C THR A 177 -16.09 -15.42 -6.76
N TRP A 178 -14.91 -15.49 -6.16
CA TRP A 178 -14.76 -15.44 -4.71
C TRP A 178 -15.09 -14.06 -4.15
N THR A 179 -15.55 -14.04 -2.92
CA THR A 179 -15.68 -12.83 -2.08
C THR A 179 -14.56 -12.81 -1.04
N ILE A 180 -14.33 -11.66 -0.44
CA ILE A 180 -13.36 -11.56 0.67
C ILE A 180 -13.80 -12.41 1.88
N ALA A 181 -15.10 -12.64 2.05
CA ALA A 181 -15.64 -13.54 3.08
C ALA A 181 -15.22 -14.99 2.83
N GLN A 182 -15.41 -15.49 1.60
CA GLN A 182 -15.00 -16.85 1.22
C GLN A 182 -13.49 -17.04 1.32
N LEU A 183 -12.70 -16.05 0.90
CA LEU A 183 -11.25 -16.08 1.08
C LEU A 183 -10.88 -16.20 2.56
N SER A 184 -11.46 -15.36 3.42
CA SER A 184 -11.16 -15.36 4.85
C SER A 184 -11.58 -16.68 5.54
N ASP A 185 -12.75 -17.20 5.21
CA ASP A 185 -13.21 -18.49 5.75
C ASP A 185 -12.30 -19.65 5.28
N SER A 186 -11.87 -19.65 4.03
CA SER A 186 -10.93 -20.66 3.52
C SER A 186 -9.58 -20.58 4.23
N LEU A 187 -9.06 -19.38 4.46
CA LEU A 187 -7.82 -19.17 5.20
C LEU A 187 -7.89 -19.71 6.64
N ALA A 188 -9.04 -19.61 7.28
CA ALA A 188 -9.26 -20.12 8.64
C ALA A 188 -9.17 -21.66 8.75
N HIS A 189 -9.32 -22.39 7.63
CA HIS A 189 -9.19 -23.84 7.58
C HIS A 189 -7.77 -24.32 7.23
N LEU A 190 -6.87 -23.39 6.89
CA LEU A 190 -5.47 -23.70 6.59
C LEU A 190 -4.59 -23.58 7.84
N PRO A 191 -3.54 -24.41 7.97
CA PRO A 191 -2.68 -24.35 9.14
C PRO A 191 -1.86 -23.05 9.17
N LEU A 192 -1.71 -22.49 10.36
CA LEU A 192 -0.75 -21.43 10.62
C LEU A 192 0.68 -21.99 10.55
N ALA A 193 1.61 -21.24 10.03
CA ALA A 193 3.03 -21.63 9.98
C ALA A 193 3.70 -21.62 11.37
N PHE A 194 3.14 -20.85 12.32
CA PHE A 194 3.63 -20.73 13.70
C PHE A 194 2.53 -20.15 14.60
N SER A 195 2.70 -20.24 15.91
CA SER A 195 1.78 -19.61 16.86
C SER A 195 1.78 -18.07 16.75
N PRO A 196 0.60 -17.43 16.84
CA PRO A 196 0.48 -15.98 16.72
C PRO A 196 1.42 -15.23 17.66
N GLY A 197 2.10 -14.21 17.14
CA GLY A 197 3.02 -13.35 17.87
C GLY A 197 4.46 -13.87 17.99
N THR A 198 4.74 -15.09 17.55
CA THR A 198 6.09 -15.73 17.76
C THR A 198 7.08 -15.45 16.64
N ARG A 199 6.61 -15.11 15.44
CA ARG A 199 7.43 -14.79 14.27
C ARG A 199 6.75 -13.72 13.42
N TRP A 200 7.55 -13.08 12.58
CA TRP A 200 7.06 -12.25 11.49
C TRP A 200 7.05 -13.07 10.19
N ASN A 201 5.94 -13.02 9.45
CA ASN A 201 5.81 -13.65 8.14
C ASN A 201 4.79 -12.92 7.28
N TYR A 202 5.24 -12.40 6.14
CA TYR A 202 4.37 -11.70 5.21
C TYR A 202 3.23 -12.59 4.70
N SER A 203 1.97 -12.11 4.76
CA SER A 203 0.81 -13.00 4.70
C SER A 203 -0.48 -12.34 4.25
N PHE A 204 -1.53 -13.15 4.11
CA PHE A 204 -2.92 -12.73 3.89
C PHE A 204 -3.56 -11.95 5.07
N GLY A 205 -2.82 -11.59 6.09
CA GLY A 205 -3.37 -10.93 7.28
C GLY A 205 -4.23 -9.70 6.96
N ILE A 206 -3.76 -8.84 6.04
CA ILE A 206 -4.49 -7.62 5.68
C ILE A 206 -5.71 -7.91 4.78
N ASP A 207 -5.72 -9.03 4.05
CA ASP A 207 -6.91 -9.49 3.33
C ASP A 207 -8.02 -9.87 4.32
N VAL A 208 -7.68 -10.63 5.37
CA VAL A 208 -8.60 -10.97 6.46
C VAL A 208 -9.12 -9.70 7.14
N LEU A 209 -8.28 -8.69 7.32
CA LEU A 209 -8.72 -7.39 7.86
C LEU A 209 -9.73 -6.67 6.94
N GLY A 210 -9.65 -6.83 5.63
CA GLY A 210 -10.68 -6.34 4.71
C GLY A 210 -12.07 -6.92 5.07
N ARG A 211 -12.14 -8.22 5.38
CA ARG A 211 -13.36 -8.86 5.85
C ARG A 211 -13.81 -8.34 7.24
N VAL A 212 -12.86 -8.11 8.15
CA VAL A 212 -13.17 -7.50 9.46
C VAL A 212 -13.79 -6.13 9.27
N VAL A 213 -13.29 -5.31 8.35
CA VAL A 213 -13.87 -3.99 8.02
C VAL A 213 -15.31 -4.16 7.54
N GLU A 214 -15.62 -5.13 6.66
CA GLU A 214 -17.00 -5.38 6.21
C GLU A 214 -17.92 -5.73 7.39
N VAL A 215 -17.50 -6.66 8.24
CA VAL A 215 -18.31 -7.12 9.37
C VAL A 215 -18.58 -5.98 10.36
N VAL A 216 -17.58 -5.19 10.67
CA VAL A 216 -17.67 -4.12 11.67
C VAL A 216 -18.43 -2.90 11.14
N SER A 217 -18.27 -2.58 9.87
CA SER A 217 -18.91 -1.41 9.24
C SER A 217 -20.31 -1.68 8.71
N GLY A 218 -20.66 -2.94 8.42
CA GLY A 218 -21.92 -3.34 7.80
C GLY A 218 -22.02 -3.00 6.31
N THR A 219 -20.90 -2.65 5.66
CA THR A 219 -20.85 -2.37 4.21
C THR A 219 -19.70 -3.13 3.55
N THR A 220 -19.69 -3.25 2.22
CA THR A 220 -18.61 -3.91 1.50
C THR A 220 -17.31 -3.11 1.61
N PHE A 221 -16.18 -3.80 1.53
CA PHE A 221 -14.88 -3.19 1.78
C PHE A 221 -14.54 -2.09 0.77
N ASP A 222 -14.87 -2.26 -0.50
CA ASP A 222 -14.74 -1.26 -1.55
C ASP A 222 -15.52 0.03 -1.23
N ARG A 223 -16.80 -0.10 -0.83
CA ARG A 223 -17.64 1.04 -0.45
C ARG A 223 -17.16 1.74 0.80
N TYR A 224 -16.63 0.97 1.75
CA TYR A 224 -16.05 1.57 2.95
C TYR A 224 -14.84 2.41 2.59
N LEU A 225 -13.89 1.88 1.81
CA LEU A 225 -12.71 2.62 1.38
C LEU A 225 -13.08 3.87 0.55
N ASP A 226 -14.03 3.71 -0.37
CA ASP A 226 -14.49 4.83 -1.19
C ASP A 226 -15.03 5.97 -0.33
N SER A 227 -16.01 5.69 0.53
CA SER A 227 -16.67 6.73 1.34
C SER A 227 -15.81 7.30 2.46
N ALA A 228 -14.96 6.47 3.09
CA ALA A 228 -14.21 6.85 4.29
C ALA A 228 -12.78 7.37 3.98
N ILE A 229 -12.22 7.03 2.82
CA ILE A 229 -10.84 7.38 2.46
C ILE A 229 -10.78 8.06 1.09
N PHE A 230 -11.27 7.44 0.00
CA PHE A 230 -11.01 7.91 -1.35
C PHE A 230 -11.73 9.23 -1.64
N GLN A 231 -13.05 9.30 -1.44
CA GLN A 231 -13.81 10.55 -1.66
C GLN A 231 -13.32 11.70 -0.77
N PRO A 232 -13.10 11.52 0.55
CA PRO A 232 -12.57 12.58 1.38
C PRO A 232 -11.18 13.09 0.99
N LEU A 233 -10.34 12.22 0.41
CA LEU A 233 -8.99 12.57 -0.06
C LEU A 233 -8.97 13.03 -1.53
N GLY A 234 -10.08 12.92 -2.26
CA GLY A 234 -10.15 13.19 -3.69
C GLY A 234 -9.39 12.19 -4.56
N MET A 235 -9.29 10.92 -4.12
CA MET A 235 -8.62 9.82 -4.83
C MET A 235 -9.56 9.19 -5.86
N GLN A 236 -9.85 9.93 -6.92
CA GLN A 236 -10.89 9.57 -7.91
C GLN A 236 -10.47 8.44 -8.86
N MET A 237 -9.17 8.19 -8.98
CA MET A 237 -8.56 7.16 -9.82
C MET A 237 -8.03 5.99 -8.98
N THR A 238 -8.70 5.70 -7.84
CA THR A 238 -8.35 4.59 -6.94
C THR A 238 -9.58 3.72 -6.69
N ALA A 239 -9.50 2.44 -7.07
CA ALA A 239 -10.59 1.47 -6.91
C ALA A 239 -10.08 0.03 -7.00
N PHE A 240 -10.92 -0.95 -6.62
CA PHE A 240 -10.61 -2.39 -6.76
C PHE A 240 -10.79 -2.91 -8.19
N HIS A 241 -11.47 -2.19 -9.05
CA HIS A 241 -11.68 -2.54 -10.45
C HIS A 241 -11.67 -1.29 -11.32
N ALA A 242 -11.51 -1.47 -12.62
CA ALA A 242 -11.52 -0.35 -13.56
C ALA A 242 -12.87 0.38 -13.53
N THR A 243 -12.81 1.69 -13.36
CA THR A 243 -13.96 2.58 -13.50
C THR A 243 -13.93 3.21 -14.90
N PRO A 244 -15.05 3.75 -15.42
CA PRO A 244 -15.05 4.47 -16.71
C PRO A 244 -14.00 5.59 -16.78
N ALA A 245 -13.68 6.26 -15.65
CA ALA A 245 -12.64 7.27 -15.60
C ALA A 245 -11.22 6.72 -15.79
N MET A 246 -11.01 5.44 -15.56
CA MET A 246 -9.70 4.76 -15.70
C MET A 246 -9.48 4.17 -17.09
N GLU A 247 -10.51 4.11 -17.94
CA GLU A 247 -10.40 3.55 -19.28
C GLU A 247 -9.32 4.27 -20.09
N GLY A 248 -8.45 3.48 -20.75
CA GLY A 248 -7.30 4.00 -21.51
C GLY A 248 -6.13 4.50 -20.65
N HIS A 249 -6.25 4.53 -19.32
CA HIS A 249 -5.18 4.97 -18.41
C HIS A 249 -4.49 3.81 -17.69
N ILE A 250 -5.07 2.59 -17.71
CA ILE A 250 -4.51 1.41 -17.02
C ILE A 250 -3.31 0.90 -17.81
N LEU A 251 -2.15 0.90 -17.15
CA LEU A 251 -0.90 0.47 -17.76
C LEU A 251 -0.83 -1.07 -17.88
N PRO A 252 -0.26 -1.59 -18.99
CA PRO A 252 0.06 -3.00 -19.09
C PRO A 252 1.16 -3.40 -18.10
N MET A 253 1.18 -4.67 -17.71
CA MET A 253 2.27 -5.27 -16.93
C MET A 253 3.38 -5.75 -17.84
N TYR A 254 4.61 -5.72 -17.35
CA TYR A 254 5.80 -6.19 -18.07
C TYR A 254 6.63 -7.13 -17.21
N SER A 255 7.30 -8.05 -17.89
CA SER A 255 8.34 -8.89 -17.31
C SER A 255 9.46 -9.12 -18.31
N ARG A 256 10.60 -9.59 -17.84
CA ARG A 256 11.70 -9.97 -18.71
C ARG A 256 11.53 -11.41 -19.17
N GLY A 257 11.50 -11.63 -20.47
CA GLY A 257 11.47 -12.95 -21.07
C GLY A 257 12.82 -13.68 -20.99
N THR A 258 12.84 -14.93 -21.37
CA THR A 258 14.07 -15.76 -21.46
C THR A 258 15.06 -15.25 -22.50
N ASP A 259 14.59 -14.45 -23.47
CA ASP A 259 15.40 -13.74 -24.47
C ASP A 259 16.06 -12.44 -23.89
N GLY A 260 15.84 -12.15 -22.63
CA GLY A 260 16.33 -10.97 -21.95
C GLY A 260 15.61 -9.67 -22.31
N LYS A 261 14.56 -9.70 -23.14
CA LYS A 261 13.78 -8.52 -23.53
C LYS A 261 12.55 -8.33 -22.63
N LEU A 262 12.02 -7.12 -22.63
CA LEU A 262 10.74 -6.83 -21.99
C LEU A 262 9.57 -7.31 -22.85
N HIS A 263 8.65 -7.99 -22.22
CA HIS A 263 7.38 -8.44 -22.82
C HIS A 263 6.22 -8.03 -21.92
N GLU A 264 5.06 -7.83 -22.53
CA GLU A 264 3.84 -7.74 -21.74
C GLU A 264 3.61 -9.07 -21.01
N ALA A 265 3.24 -8.99 -19.76
CA ALA A 265 3.02 -10.12 -18.88
C ALA A 265 1.58 -10.15 -18.36
N THR A 266 1.06 -11.35 -18.16
CA THR A 266 -0.22 -11.50 -17.45
C THR A 266 -0.04 -11.02 -16.01
N PRO A 267 -0.83 -10.03 -15.56
CA PRO A 267 -0.76 -9.57 -14.19
C PRO A 267 -1.11 -10.68 -13.19
N LEU A 268 -0.48 -10.70 -12.03
CA LEU A 268 -0.97 -11.47 -10.89
C LEU A 268 -2.39 -10.99 -10.55
N LEU A 269 -3.28 -11.91 -10.23
CA LEU A 269 -4.68 -11.59 -9.92
C LEU A 269 -5.41 -10.89 -11.09
N SER A 270 -4.90 -11.03 -12.33
CA SER A 270 -5.61 -10.64 -13.53
C SER A 270 -6.75 -11.65 -13.79
N PRO A 271 -7.85 -11.31 -14.37
CA PRO A 271 -8.37 -10.02 -14.84
C PRO A 271 -9.13 -9.24 -13.77
N GLU A 272 -9.10 -9.66 -12.52
CA GLU A 272 -9.92 -9.13 -11.42
C GLU A 272 -9.70 -7.62 -11.22
N PHE A 273 -8.49 -7.12 -11.50
CA PHE A 273 -8.19 -5.70 -11.40
C PHE A 273 -8.85 -4.84 -12.48
N THR A 274 -9.22 -5.42 -13.61
CA THR A 274 -9.82 -4.71 -14.74
C THR A 274 -11.27 -5.08 -14.99
N ALA A 275 -11.77 -6.12 -14.33
CA ALA A 275 -13.17 -6.53 -14.34
C ALA A 275 -13.82 -6.20 -13.00
N GLU A 276 -15.14 -6.13 -12.96
CA GLU A 276 -15.89 -6.00 -11.71
C GLU A 276 -15.76 -7.32 -10.92
N GLY A 277 -14.69 -7.41 -10.13
CA GLY A 277 -14.39 -8.53 -9.27
C GLY A 277 -15.17 -8.48 -7.96
N LYS A 278 -15.20 -9.61 -7.24
CA LYS A 278 -15.86 -9.72 -5.93
C LYS A 278 -14.87 -9.84 -4.77
N VAL A 279 -13.61 -10.15 -5.04
CA VAL A 279 -12.56 -10.19 -4.02
C VAL A 279 -11.96 -8.80 -3.88
N PHE A 280 -12.41 -8.06 -2.89
CA PHE A 280 -11.80 -6.77 -2.52
C PHE A 280 -10.60 -7.04 -1.61
N SER A 281 -9.49 -7.47 -2.21
CA SER A 281 -8.29 -7.86 -1.46
C SER A 281 -7.65 -6.67 -0.75
N GLY A 282 -7.67 -6.66 0.59
CA GLY A 282 -6.98 -5.67 1.40
C GLY A 282 -5.46 -5.74 1.28
N GLY A 283 -4.94 -6.90 0.86
CA GLY A 283 -3.52 -7.14 0.66
C GLY A 283 -2.96 -6.68 -0.67
N ALA A 284 -3.81 -6.58 -1.75
CA ALA A 284 -3.27 -6.35 -3.10
C ALA A 284 -4.26 -5.80 -4.13
N GLY A 285 -5.51 -5.51 -3.78
CA GLY A 285 -6.62 -5.40 -4.72
C GLY A 285 -6.78 -4.06 -5.44
N LEU A 286 -6.02 -3.01 -5.15
CA LEU A 286 -6.28 -1.67 -5.68
C LEU A 286 -5.52 -1.36 -6.98
N LEU A 287 -6.22 -0.65 -7.86
CA LEU A 287 -5.69 0.24 -8.88
C LEU A 287 -5.56 1.63 -8.29
N SER A 288 -4.53 2.40 -8.68
CA SER A 288 -4.38 3.80 -8.26
C SER A 288 -3.43 4.57 -9.19
N THR A 289 -3.39 5.88 -9.04
CA THR A 289 -2.39 6.74 -9.67
C THR A 289 -1.39 7.25 -8.64
N PRO A 290 -0.16 7.62 -9.05
CA PRO A 290 0.77 8.34 -8.17
C PRO A 290 0.17 9.58 -7.51
N ASP A 291 -0.62 10.36 -8.24
CA ASP A 291 -1.28 11.57 -7.70
C ASP A 291 -2.26 11.25 -6.57
N ASP A 292 -3.08 10.22 -6.74
CA ASP A 292 -4.02 9.80 -5.70
C ASP A 292 -3.28 9.25 -4.47
N TYR A 293 -2.30 8.38 -4.72
CA TYR A 293 -1.54 7.78 -3.62
C TYR A 293 -0.72 8.82 -2.85
N LEU A 294 -0.25 9.87 -3.54
CA LEU A 294 0.45 10.98 -2.90
C LEU A 294 -0.45 11.74 -1.91
N ARG A 295 -1.76 11.89 -2.22
CA ARG A 295 -2.72 12.49 -1.27
C ARG A 295 -2.88 11.64 -0.02
N PHE A 296 -2.94 10.32 -0.17
CA PHE A 296 -2.97 9.39 0.97
C PHE A 296 -1.67 9.46 1.78
N ALA A 297 -0.51 9.45 1.13
CA ALA A 297 0.78 9.56 1.78
C ALA A 297 0.94 10.91 2.51
N GLN A 298 0.45 12.01 1.92
CA GLN A 298 0.47 13.33 2.56
C GLN A 298 -0.47 13.39 3.77
N MET A 299 -1.61 12.72 3.72
CA MET A 299 -2.50 12.60 4.87
C MET A 299 -1.79 11.90 6.03
N LEU A 300 -1.05 10.83 5.77
CA LEU A 300 -0.25 10.16 6.81
C LEU A 300 0.88 11.07 7.33
N LEU A 301 1.65 11.71 6.45
CA LEU A 301 2.72 12.63 6.84
C LEU A 301 2.20 13.78 7.71
N ASN A 302 1.02 14.29 7.41
CA ASN A 302 0.33 15.35 8.15
C ASN A 302 -0.46 14.79 9.36
N ARG A 303 -0.11 13.61 9.85
CA ARG A 303 -0.72 13.00 11.03
C ARG A 303 -2.25 12.96 10.94
N GLY A 304 -2.75 12.45 9.80
CA GLY A 304 -4.16 12.14 9.60
C GLY A 304 -5.03 13.25 8.98
N GLN A 305 -4.44 14.34 8.53
CA GLN A 305 -5.18 15.46 7.98
C GLN A 305 -4.59 15.92 6.63
N VAL A 306 -5.44 16.28 5.68
CA VAL A 306 -5.05 16.95 4.44
C VAL A 306 -6.15 17.90 3.98
N ASN A 307 -5.79 19.09 3.47
CA ASN A 307 -6.70 20.11 2.95
C ASN A 307 -7.87 20.43 3.94
N GLY A 308 -7.56 20.53 5.24
CA GLY A 308 -8.55 20.81 6.28
C GLY A 308 -9.45 19.63 6.68
N ARG A 309 -9.36 18.49 5.99
CA ARG A 309 -10.11 17.28 6.33
C ARG A 309 -9.28 16.32 7.17
N ARG A 310 -9.89 15.82 8.23
CA ARG A 310 -9.30 14.80 9.09
C ARG A 310 -9.85 13.42 8.72
N ILE A 311 -8.94 12.51 8.40
CA ILE A 311 -9.24 11.11 8.04
C ILE A 311 -8.98 10.20 9.23
N LEU A 312 -7.90 10.47 9.98
CA LEU A 312 -7.47 9.77 11.19
C LEU A 312 -7.06 10.78 12.25
N LYS A 313 -7.13 10.39 13.51
CA LYS A 313 -6.51 11.18 14.60
C LYS A 313 -4.99 11.13 14.50
N ALA A 314 -4.32 12.15 15.02
CA ALA A 314 -2.87 12.23 15.00
C ALA A 314 -2.23 11.03 15.73
N GLU A 315 -2.76 10.69 16.89
CA GLU A 315 -2.30 9.56 17.72
C GLU A 315 -2.48 8.22 16.99
N THR A 316 -3.53 8.09 16.18
CA THR A 316 -3.78 6.90 15.39
C THR A 316 -2.75 6.74 14.28
N VAL A 317 -2.37 7.82 13.60
CA VAL A 317 -1.31 7.78 12.59
C VAL A 317 0.05 7.51 13.23
N ASP A 318 0.36 8.15 14.36
CA ASP A 318 1.59 7.87 15.11
C ASP A 318 1.67 6.39 15.49
N LEU A 319 0.52 5.81 15.94
CA LEU A 319 0.42 4.38 16.22
C LEU A 319 0.63 3.52 14.97
N MET A 320 0.11 3.92 13.80
CA MET A 320 0.33 3.17 12.55
C MET A 320 1.79 3.16 12.12
N MET A 321 2.50 4.28 12.28
CA MET A 321 3.83 4.49 11.72
C MET A 321 4.97 4.13 12.68
N GLN A 322 4.69 3.61 13.87
CA GLN A 322 5.72 3.10 14.80
C GLN A 322 5.94 1.59 14.63
N ASN A 323 7.11 1.10 15.03
CA ASN A 323 7.39 -0.33 15.05
C ASN A 323 6.60 -1.03 16.18
N HIS A 324 5.89 -2.11 15.83
CA HIS A 324 5.14 -2.93 16.77
C HIS A 324 5.75 -4.32 17.00
N LEU A 325 6.83 -4.64 16.29
CA LEU A 325 7.46 -5.94 16.47
C LEU A 325 8.28 -5.95 17.76
N PRO A 326 8.15 -7.01 18.56
CA PRO A 326 8.97 -7.18 19.74
C PRO A 326 10.45 -7.33 19.37
N PRO A 327 11.37 -7.10 20.32
CA PRO A 327 12.78 -7.41 20.14
C PRO A 327 12.98 -8.86 19.68
N GLY A 328 13.87 -9.06 18.70
CA GLY A 328 14.15 -10.38 18.10
C GLY A 328 13.32 -10.75 16.86
N LEU A 329 12.27 -9.98 16.54
CA LEU A 329 11.55 -10.12 15.26
C LEU A 329 11.96 -9.07 14.21
N THR A 330 12.97 -8.27 14.50
CA THR A 330 13.60 -7.32 13.58
C THR A 330 15.04 -7.73 13.28
N PRO A 331 15.58 -7.44 12.08
CA PRO A 331 14.90 -6.84 10.93
C PRO A 331 13.93 -7.82 10.24
N ILE A 332 12.90 -7.27 9.61
CA ILE A 332 11.99 -8.07 8.78
C ILE A 332 12.64 -8.43 7.44
N HIS A 333 12.27 -9.59 6.90
CA HIS A 333 12.63 -10.03 5.56
C HIS A 333 11.39 -10.57 4.83
N VAL A 334 10.96 -9.90 3.76
CA VAL A 334 9.83 -10.37 2.94
C VAL A 334 10.27 -11.50 2.03
N THR A 335 11.46 -11.37 1.44
CA THR A 335 12.13 -12.37 0.59
C THR A 335 13.60 -12.43 0.99
N PRO A 336 14.33 -13.51 0.61
CA PRO A 336 15.77 -13.56 0.85
C PRO A 336 16.55 -12.36 0.31
N ASP A 337 16.08 -11.78 -0.81
CA ASP A 337 16.68 -10.62 -1.47
C ASP A 337 16.14 -9.28 -0.94
N TRP A 338 15.35 -9.29 0.15
CA TRP A 338 14.86 -8.06 0.77
C TRP A 338 16.04 -7.14 1.13
N PRO A 339 16.01 -5.84 0.77
CA PRO A 339 17.12 -4.96 1.05
C PRO A 339 17.51 -4.96 2.53
N PRO A 340 18.80 -5.15 2.84
CA PRO A 340 19.27 -5.13 4.22
C PRO A 340 19.04 -3.74 4.83
N GLY A 341 18.66 -3.73 6.09
CA GLY A 341 18.48 -2.49 6.85
C GLY A 341 17.68 -2.71 8.12
N PRO A 342 17.78 -1.77 9.06
CA PRO A 342 17.10 -1.85 10.34
C PRO A 342 15.61 -1.56 10.13
N SER A 343 14.82 -2.58 9.84
CA SER A 343 13.39 -2.46 9.58
C SER A 343 12.56 -3.31 10.53
N GLY A 344 11.61 -2.66 11.21
CA GLY A 344 10.50 -3.28 11.90
C GLY A 344 9.23 -3.18 11.06
N PHE A 345 8.08 -3.35 11.68
CA PHE A 345 6.78 -3.26 11.01
C PHE A 345 5.77 -2.49 11.87
N GLY A 346 5.12 -1.52 11.22
CA GLY A 346 3.99 -0.79 11.76
C GLY A 346 2.66 -1.42 11.37
N TYR A 347 1.58 -0.67 11.38
CA TYR A 347 0.30 -1.17 10.89
C TYR A 347 0.16 -0.87 9.39
N GLY A 348 0.48 -1.89 8.59
CA GLY A 348 0.35 -1.87 7.13
C GLY A 348 1.61 -1.51 6.34
N GLY A 349 2.75 -1.30 6.99
CA GLY A 349 4.01 -0.99 6.30
C GLY A 349 5.24 -1.18 7.20
N ALA A 350 6.41 -1.26 6.57
CA ALA A 350 7.69 -1.33 7.25
C ALA A 350 8.05 0.03 7.87
N VAL A 351 8.65 -0.02 9.04
CA VAL A 351 9.16 1.15 9.76
C VAL A 351 10.66 1.00 9.95
N ARG A 352 11.42 2.01 9.52
CA ARG A 352 12.86 2.03 9.80
C ARG A 352 13.09 2.24 11.29
N VAL A 353 13.82 1.32 11.91
CA VAL A 353 14.28 1.47 13.30
C VAL A 353 15.72 2.01 13.33
N GLU A 354 16.25 2.33 14.51
CA GLU A 354 17.65 2.73 14.67
C GLU A 354 18.60 1.60 14.20
N GLY A 355 19.73 1.99 13.64
CA GLY A 355 20.77 1.08 13.19
C GLY A 355 21.38 1.48 11.85
N ASP A 356 22.48 0.83 11.50
CA ASP A 356 23.23 1.07 10.27
C ASP A 356 22.47 0.55 9.04
N SER A 357 22.57 1.28 7.94
CA SER A 357 21.99 0.89 6.67
C SER A 357 22.80 1.44 5.49
N ALA A 358 22.98 0.59 4.48
CA ALA A 358 23.58 1.00 3.19
C ALA A 358 22.68 1.94 2.37
N VAL A 359 21.40 2.08 2.76
CA VAL A 359 20.42 2.94 2.10
C VAL A 359 20.07 4.09 3.05
N PRO A 360 20.15 5.37 2.62
CA PRO A 360 19.85 6.50 3.48
C PRO A 360 18.38 6.53 3.91
N GLY A 361 18.11 7.21 5.01
CA GLY A 361 16.79 7.38 5.61
C GLY A 361 16.91 7.65 7.10
N THR A 362 15.84 8.12 7.73
CA THR A 362 15.80 8.38 9.17
C THR A 362 14.98 7.31 9.90
N ALA A 363 15.27 7.06 11.16
CA ALA A 363 14.40 6.24 12.01
C ALA A 363 12.99 6.85 12.06
N GLY A 364 11.96 6.00 11.97
CA GLY A 364 10.57 6.41 11.80
C GLY A 364 10.11 6.54 10.34
N THR A 365 11.01 6.40 9.35
CA THR A 365 10.59 6.32 7.93
C THR A 365 9.62 5.16 7.76
N PHE A 366 8.42 5.45 7.26
CA PHE A 366 7.39 4.46 6.95
C PHE A 366 7.36 4.19 5.45
N ARG A 367 7.43 2.92 5.05
CA ARG A 367 7.54 2.55 3.64
C ARG A 367 6.84 1.24 3.32
N TRP A 368 6.47 1.06 2.06
CA TRP A 368 6.10 -0.24 1.53
C TRP A 368 6.32 -0.29 0.01
N ALA A 369 6.02 -1.46 -0.59
CA ALA A 369 6.12 -1.65 -2.03
C ALA A 369 5.03 -2.57 -2.56
N GLY A 370 4.62 -2.39 -3.81
CA GLY A 370 3.74 -3.29 -4.54
C GLY A 370 4.50 -4.23 -5.45
N ALA A 371 3.98 -5.43 -5.68
CA ALA A 371 4.62 -6.49 -6.47
C ALA A 371 4.99 -6.06 -7.90
N ALA A 372 4.29 -5.05 -8.46
CA ALA A 372 4.58 -4.45 -9.75
C ALA A 372 5.68 -3.36 -9.71
N ALA A 373 6.52 -3.37 -8.69
CA ALA A 373 7.59 -2.40 -8.47
C ALA A 373 7.07 -0.96 -8.33
N THR A 374 6.05 -0.80 -7.51
CA THR A 374 5.57 0.48 -7.02
C THR A 374 6.10 0.70 -5.61
N PHE A 375 6.99 1.68 -5.43
CA PHE A 375 7.66 1.98 -4.16
C PHE A 375 7.23 3.34 -3.63
N TYR A 376 7.07 3.46 -2.30
CA TYR A 376 6.92 4.75 -1.65
C TYR A 376 7.54 4.73 -0.25
N TRP A 377 7.88 5.92 0.22
CA TRP A 377 8.16 6.13 1.64
C TRP A 377 7.75 7.54 2.08
N ILE A 378 7.49 7.62 3.36
CA ILE A 378 7.23 8.84 4.12
C ILE A 378 8.33 8.95 5.17
N ASP A 379 9.02 10.07 5.20
CA ASP A 379 10.01 10.38 6.23
C ASP A 379 9.53 11.60 7.04
N PRO A 380 8.90 11.39 8.19
CA PRO A 380 8.38 12.48 9.01
C PRO A 380 9.46 13.43 9.53
N LYS A 381 10.69 12.93 9.75
CA LYS A 381 11.79 13.73 10.28
C LYS A 381 12.31 14.76 9.28
N THR A 382 12.23 14.44 7.99
CA THR A 382 12.64 15.34 6.91
C THR A 382 11.47 15.99 6.18
N ASP A 383 10.23 15.69 6.61
CA ASP A 383 8.97 16.14 6.01
C ASP A 383 8.92 15.84 4.50
N LEU A 384 9.19 14.57 4.15
CA LEU A 384 9.42 14.14 2.78
C LEU A 384 8.57 12.93 2.43
N ILE A 385 8.03 12.94 1.22
CA ILE A 385 7.43 11.79 0.54
C ILE A 385 8.18 11.56 -0.76
N ALA A 386 8.50 10.32 -1.06
CA ALA A 386 9.03 9.98 -2.37
C ALA A 386 8.42 8.67 -2.89
N MET A 387 8.22 8.62 -4.19
CA MET A 387 7.58 7.52 -4.90
C MET A 387 8.36 7.22 -6.18
N PHE A 388 8.60 5.92 -6.43
CA PHE A 388 9.16 5.42 -7.67
C PHE A 388 8.31 4.25 -8.14
N TRP A 389 7.59 4.42 -9.25
CA TRP A 389 6.63 3.46 -9.77
C TRP A 389 6.92 3.05 -11.20
N THR A 390 6.83 1.77 -11.45
CA THR A 390 6.79 1.14 -12.76
C THR A 390 5.73 0.03 -12.75
N GLN A 391 5.52 -0.66 -13.87
CA GLN A 391 4.64 -1.83 -13.95
C GLN A 391 5.46 -3.04 -14.41
N TYR A 392 6.37 -3.50 -13.56
CA TYR A 392 7.33 -4.55 -13.85
C TYR A 392 7.34 -5.64 -12.77
N MET A 393 7.42 -6.89 -13.18
CA MET A 393 7.56 -8.06 -12.31
C MET A 393 8.72 -8.94 -12.81
N PRO A 394 9.46 -9.61 -11.91
CA PRO A 394 9.31 -9.60 -10.46
C PRO A 394 9.91 -8.34 -9.79
N ILE A 395 9.35 -7.96 -8.65
CA ILE A 395 9.85 -6.80 -7.88
C ILE A 395 11.30 -6.98 -7.41
N THR A 396 11.76 -8.22 -7.24
CA THR A 396 13.13 -8.54 -6.79
C THR A 396 14.21 -7.92 -7.67
N ASP A 397 13.96 -7.80 -8.96
CA ASP A 397 14.88 -7.14 -9.91
C ASP A 397 15.02 -5.63 -9.66
N MET A 398 14.11 -5.05 -8.88
CA MET A 398 13.98 -3.61 -8.69
C MET A 398 14.53 -3.08 -7.35
N TRP A 399 14.96 -3.94 -6.43
CA TRP A 399 15.50 -3.49 -5.14
C TRP A 399 16.70 -2.56 -5.27
N SER A 400 17.60 -2.86 -6.21
CA SER A 400 18.77 -2.00 -6.47
C SER A 400 18.38 -0.65 -7.06
N GLN A 401 17.31 -0.60 -7.85
CA GLN A 401 16.78 0.62 -8.45
C GLN A 401 16.10 1.50 -7.37
N ASP A 402 15.29 0.88 -6.49
CA ASP A 402 14.71 1.58 -5.34
C ASP A 402 15.81 2.17 -4.43
N ALA A 403 16.83 1.38 -4.10
CA ALA A 403 17.96 1.87 -3.30
C ALA A 403 18.72 3.01 -3.97
N LYS A 404 18.88 2.99 -5.31
CA LYS A 404 19.49 4.10 -6.06
C LYS A 404 18.62 5.34 -6.02
N PHE A 405 17.31 5.18 -6.21
CA PHE A 405 16.36 6.28 -6.11
C PHE A 405 16.42 6.94 -4.72
N GLN A 406 16.39 6.15 -3.64
CA GLN A 406 16.52 6.66 -2.29
C GLN A 406 17.81 7.48 -2.10
N ARG A 407 18.97 6.96 -2.56
CA ARG A 407 20.23 7.70 -2.47
C ARG A 407 20.19 9.05 -3.17
N LEU A 408 19.57 9.13 -4.35
CA LEU A 408 19.43 10.38 -5.10
C LEU A 408 18.51 11.38 -4.39
N VAL A 409 17.39 10.91 -3.87
CA VAL A 409 16.43 11.75 -3.13
C VAL A 409 17.06 12.32 -1.86
N TYR A 410 17.68 11.48 -1.03
CA TYR A 410 18.33 11.97 0.20
C TYR A 410 19.57 12.83 -0.04
N ALA A 411 20.28 12.61 -1.15
CA ALA A 411 21.37 13.49 -1.57
C ALA A 411 20.87 14.89 -2.00
N ALA A 412 19.59 15.03 -2.33
CA ALA A 412 18.97 16.31 -2.66
C ALA A 412 18.58 17.13 -1.43
N ILE A 413 18.52 16.53 -0.24
CA ILE A 413 18.17 17.28 0.98
C ILE A 413 19.34 18.21 1.29
N ALA A 414 19.11 19.53 1.20
CA ALA A 414 20.08 20.52 1.60
C ALA A 414 20.44 20.32 3.08
N ARG A 415 21.73 20.21 3.37
CA ARG A 415 22.21 20.23 4.76
C ARG A 415 22.04 21.66 5.28
N PRO A 416 21.55 21.82 6.52
CA PRO A 416 21.41 23.13 7.13
C PRO A 416 22.75 23.84 7.28
#